data_0eda176dd5a730a09ce95ad13313b552
#
_entry.id   0eda176dd5a730a09ce95ad13313b552
#
_cell.length_a   1.000
_cell.length_b   1.000
_cell.length_c   1.000
_cell.angle_alpha   90.00
_cell.angle_beta   90.00
_cell.angle_gamma   90.00
#
_symmetry.space_group_name_H-M   'P 1'
#
loop_
_entity.id
_entity.type
_entity.pdbx_description
1 polymer ?
#
loop_
_entity_poly.entity_id
_entity_poly.type
_entity_poly.pdbx_seq_one_letter_code
_entity_poly.pdbx_strand_id
1 'polypeptide(L)'
;MYQPKMPITSGSEIRAILGPVHPSQTAKVIDHIDAHCAAWIERCPFVVISSINAAGAMDISPKGDPPGFVKVLDRHTLAIPDRLGNQRADTFLNVLENPNVGILFIVPKRREVVRLAGKASVAGDPELLAQMAVNGKAPRLALLVHVQQAFFHCGKSMIRSGMWDPDQWASIDGLPSYAQAMKDHGELTTSQFKESLESLQALVERNETETPVLTLPNLRSEFLDSALGDPYEIF
;
A
#
# COMPACT_ATOMS: atom_id res chain seq x y z
N MET A 1 19.94 -4.40 21.29
CA MET A 1 18.81 -3.49 21.03
C MET A 1 19.07 -2.17 21.73
N TYR A 2 18.89 -1.01 21.06
CA TYR A 2 19.04 0.31 21.67
C TYR A 2 18.02 0.52 22.80
N GLN A 3 18.46 1.00 23.96
CA GLN A 3 17.60 1.35 25.10
C GLN A 3 17.64 2.85 25.30
N PRO A 4 16.50 3.56 25.29
CA PRO A 4 16.46 4.99 25.55
C PRO A 4 16.88 5.27 26.99
N LYS A 5 17.71 6.30 27.19
CA LYS A 5 18.13 6.74 28.53
C LYS A 5 16.99 7.43 29.31
N MET A 6 16.03 8.00 28.61
CA MET A 6 14.87 8.70 29.17
C MET A 6 13.60 8.24 28.42
N PRO A 7 13.06 7.08 28.73
CA PRO A 7 11.83 6.59 28.09
C PRO A 7 10.63 7.43 28.53
N ILE A 8 9.78 7.80 27.57
CA ILE A 8 8.46 8.39 27.83
C ILE A 8 7.47 7.25 27.95
N THR A 9 6.76 7.16 29.08
CA THR A 9 5.93 6.02 29.44
C THR A 9 4.46 6.35 29.66
N SER A 10 4.08 7.63 29.59
CA SER A 10 2.69 8.07 29.80
C SER A 10 2.22 9.09 28.76
N GLY A 11 0.90 9.08 28.51
CA GLY A 11 0.27 10.08 27.65
C GLY A 11 0.35 11.50 28.25
N SER A 12 0.41 11.64 29.57
CA SER A 12 0.59 12.93 30.25
C SER A 12 1.96 13.55 29.97
N GLU A 13 3.02 12.76 29.99
CA GLU A 13 4.37 13.22 29.59
C GLU A 13 4.38 13.71 28.14
N ILE A 14 3.75 12.96 27.20
CA ILE A 14 3.63 13.39 25.81
C ILE A 14 2.88 14.71 25.72
N ARG A 15 1.78 14.89 26.46
CA ARG A 15 1.01 16.13 26.46
C ARG A 15 1.76 17.29 27.09
N ALA A 16 2.57 17.07 28.11
CA ALA A 16 3.42 18.10 28.72
C ALA A 16 4.46 18.63 27.71
N ILE A 17 4.98 17.76 26.83
CA ILE A 17 5.96 18.13 25.80
C ILE A 17 5.28 18.80 24.59
N LEU A 18 4.20 18.23 24.08
CA LEU A 18 3.58 18.63 22.81
C LEU A 18 2.44 19.64 22.98
N GLY A 19 1.94 19.84 24.20
CA GLY A 19 0.77 20.66 24.49
C GLY A 19 -0.56 19.95 24.14
N PRO A 20 -1.70 20.62 24.34
CA PRO A 20 -3.02 20.08 24.05
C PRO A 20 -3.25 19.98 22.52
N VAL A 21 -4.15 19.07 22.12
CA VAL A 21 -4.61 18.97 20.75
C VAL A 21 -5.47 20.17 20.42
N HIS A 22 -5.18 20.86 19.32
CA HIS A 22 -6.03 21.97 18.86
C HIS A 22 -7.42 21.44 18.45
N PRO A 23 -8.53 22.08 18.85
CA PRO A 23 -9.89 21.59 18.57
C PRO A 23 -10.18 21.27 17.11
N SER A 24 -9.63 22.04 16.16
CA SER A 24 -9.78 21.80 14.72
C SER A 24 -9.19 20.45 14.26
N GLN A 25 -8.22 19.91 14.99
CA GLN A 25 -7.61 18.62 14.63
C GLN A 25 -8.50 17.43 15.03
N THR A 26 -9.38 17.62 16.00
CA THR A 26 -10.40 16.64 16.37
C THR A 26 -11.65 16.82 15.50
N ALA A 27 -12.08 18.06 15.29
CA ALA A 27 -13.31 18.37 14.54
C ALA A 27 -13.28 17.93 13.07
N LYS A 28 -12.09 17.81 12.46
CA LYS A 28 -11.95 17.38 11.06
C LYS A 28 -12.11 15.86 10.84
N VAL A 29 -12.15 15.10 11.93
CA VAL A 29 -12.30 13.62 11.84
C VAL A 29 -13.79 13.31 11.70
N ILE A 30 -14.13 12.65 10.60
CA ILE A 30 -15.50 12.22 10.30
C ILE A 30 -15.55 10.68 10.26
N ASP A 31 -16.73 10.12 10.38
CA ASP A 31 -16.98 8.67 10.43
C ASP A 31 -17.39 8.06 9.09
N HIS A 32 -17.29 8.83 8.03
CA HIS A 32 -17.77 8.43 6.69
C HIS A 32 -16.89 9.03 5.57
N ILE A 33 -17.16 8.64 4.34
CA ILE A 33 -16.57 9.18 3.11
C ILE A 33 -17.45 10.32 2.63
N ASP A 34 -17.01 11.55 2.79
CA ASP A 34 -17.68 12.72 2.22
C ASP A 34 -17.28 12.95 0.74
N ALA A 35 -17.86 13.95 0.12
CA ALA A 35 -17.56 14.28 -1.28
C ALA A 35 -16.10 14.63 -1.52
N HIS A 36 -15.41 15.23 -0.53
CA HIS A 36 -13.99 15.58 -0.63
C HIS A 36 -13.12 14.32 -0.56
N CYS A 37 -13.37 13.42 0.37
CA CYS A 37 -12.69 12.14 0.47
C CYS A 37 -12.92 11.29 -0.78
N ALA A 38 -14.16 11.21 -1.27
CA ALA A 38 -14.49 10.46 -2.49
C ALA A 38 -13.75 10.98 -3.72
N ALA A 39 -13.71 12.30 -3.91
CA ALA A 39 -12.99 12.92 -5.02
C ALA A 39 -11.47 12.69 -4.96
N TRP A 40 -10.91 12.51 -3.75
CA TRP A 40 -9.51 12.18 -3.55
C TRP A 40 -9.23 10.72 -3.83
N ILE A 41 -10.07 9.82 -3.30
CA ILE A 41 -9.98 8.36 -3.52
C ILE A 41 -10.06 8.04 -5.02
N GLU A 42 -10.97 8.68 -5.75
CA GLU A 42 -11.13 8.51 -7.20
C GLU A 42 -9.84 8.81 -8.00
N ARG A 43 -9.02 9.74 -7.52
CA ARG A 43 -7.79 10.18 -8.20
C ARG A 43 -6.53 9.54 -7.64
N CYS A 44 -6.67 8.69 -6.65
CA CYS A 44 -5.55 8.07 -5.96
C CYS A 44 -5.09 6.81 -6.70
N PRO A 45 -3.86 6.75 -7.22
CA PRO A 45 -3.30 5.55 -7.85
C PRO A 45 -2.57 4.65 -6.86
N PHE A 46 -2.34 5.09 -5.62
CA PHE A 46 -1.49 4.39 -4.67
C PHE A 46 -1.98 4.52 -3.23
N VAL A 47 -2.15 3.39 -2.58
CA VAL A 47 -2.53 3.33 -1.16
C VAL A 47 -1.56 2.48 -0.37
N VAL A 48 -1.42 2.80 0.90
CA VAL A 48 -0.72 1.96 1.88
C VAL A 48 -1.74 1.47 2.89
N ILE A 49 -1.85 0.15 3.04
CA ILE A 49 -2.78 -0.50 3.97
C ILE A 49 -1.98 -1.09 5.11
N SER A 50 -2.33 -0.75 6.35
CA SER A 50 -1.86 -1.43 7.54
C SER A 50 -2.92 -2.40 8.05
N SER A 51 -2.51 -3.60 8.41
CA SER A 51 -3.34 -4.63 9.04
C SER A 51 -2.59 -5.28 10.20
N ILE A 52 -3.30 -6.00 11.05
CA ILE A 52 -2.72 -6.64 12.24
C ILE A 52 -3.40 -7.98 12.45
N ASN A 53 -2.65 -9.03 12.77
CA ASN A 53 -3.21 -10.33 13.09
C ASN A 53 -3.62 -10.43 14.57
N ALA A 54 -4.20 -11.57 14.97
CA ALA A 54 -4.61 -11.81 16.36
C ALA A 54 -3.44 -11.83 17.36
N ALA A 55 -2.24 -12.16 16.90
CA ALA A 55 -1.02 -12.15 17.72
C ALA A 55 -0.39 -10.75 17.87
N GLY A 56 -0.94 -9.72 17.21
CA GLY A 56 -0.41 -8.37 17.25
C GLY A 56 0.71 -8.09 16.22
N ALA A 57 1.02 -9.02 15.33
CA ALA A 57 1.96 -8.77 14.25
C ALA A 57 1.32 -7.92 13.16
N MET A 58 2.00 -6.83 12.79
CA MET A 58 1.54 -5.87 11.79
C MET A 58 2.07 -6.20 10.41
N ASP A 59 1.23 -5.98 9.39
CA ASP A 59 1.60 -5.91 8.00
C ASP A 59 1.35 -4.50 7.46
N ILE A 60 2.23 -4.04 6.55
CA ILE A 60 2.10 -2.78 5.83
C ILE A 60 2.25 -3.09 4.35
N SER A 61 1.15 -3.00 3.61
CA SER A 61 1.07 -3.43 2.21
C SER A 61 0.80 -2.24 1.28
N PRO A 62 1.69 -1.92 0.34
CA PRO A 62 1.37 -1.00 -0.75
C PRO A 62 0.41 -1.67 -1.74
N LYS A 63 -0.55 -0.91 -2.26
CA LYS A 63 -1.41 -1.29 -3.38
C LYS A 63 -1.44 -0.15 -4.37
N GLY A 64 -1.31 -0.47 -5.65
CA GLY A 64 -1.31 0.52 -6.73
C GLY A 64 -1.99 -0.01 -7.98
N ASP A 65 -2.68 0.90 -8.68
CA ASP A 65 -3.37 0.61 -9.95
C ASP A 65 -3.73 1.98 -10.58
N PRO A 66 -4.18 2.07 -11.83
CA PRO A 66 -4.68 3.32 -12.40
C PRO A 66 -5.72 4.00 -11.49
N PRO A 67 -5.77 5.34 -11.45
CA PRO A 67 -6.74 6.08 -10.65
C PRO A 67 -8.17 5.57 -10.81
N GLY A 68 -8.92 5.52 -9.72
CA GLY A 68 -10.27 4.96 -9.69
C GLY A 68 -10.33 3.45 -9.42
N PHE A 69 -9.20 2.82 -9.10
CA PHE A 69 -9.17 1.39 -8.76
C PHE A 69 -9.87 1.08 -7.42
N VAL A 70 -9.77 1.98 -6.45
CA VAL A 70 -10.55 1.88 -5.21
C VAL A 70 -11.95 2.38 -5.49
N LYS A 71 -12.95 1.54 -5.22
CA LYS A 71 -14.36 1.89 -5.43
C LYS A 71 -14.99 2.34 -4.12
N VAL A 72 -15.58 3.52 -4.13
CA VAL A 72 -16.48 3.97 -3.06
C VAL A 72 -17.86 3.42 -3.39
N LEU A 73 -18.33 2.47 -2.61
CA LEU A 73 -19.61 1.79 -2.82
C LEU A 73 -20.77 2.58 -2.21
N ASP A 74 -20.53 3.16 -1.05
CA ASP A 74 -21.44 4.06 -0.35
C ASP A 74 -20.66 4.97 0.62
N ARG A 75 -21.37 5.75 1.44
CA ARG A 75 -20.75 6.69 2.41
C ARG A 75 -19.85 6.02 3.44
N HIS A 76 -20.00 4.73 3.69
CA HIS A 76 -19.27 4.02 4.73
C HIS A 76 -18.47 2.85 4.19
N THR A 77 -18.57 2.53 2.91
CA THR A 77 -17.97 1.33 2.35
C THR A 77 -17.12 1.64 1.12
N LEU A 78 -15.90 1.14 1.13
CA LEU A 78 -15.06 1.11 -0.07
C LEU A 78 -14.56 -0.31 -0.34
N ALA A 79 -14.22 -0.58 -1.60
CA ALA A 79 -13.64 -1.83 -2.06
C ALA A 79 -12.29 -1.59 -2.73
N ILE A 80 -11.29 -2.39 -2.33
CA ILE A 80 -9.94 -2.37 -2.90
C ILE A 80 -9.70 -3.72 -3.56
N PRO A 81 -9.46 -3.77 -4.89
CA PRO A 81 -9.23 -5.02 -5.59
C PRO A 81 -7.90 -5.65 -5.18
N ASP A 82 -7.85 -6.98 -5.12
CA ASP A 82 -6.58 -7.69 -5.14
C ASP A 82 -6.06 -7.75 -6.58
N ARG A 83 -4.80 -7.41 -6.74
CA ARG A 83 -4.09 -7.57 -8.01
C ARG A 83 -3.01 -8.62 -7.87
N LEU A 84 -2.63 -9.19 -8.98
CA LEU A 84 -1.56 -10.16 -9.01
C LEU A 84 -0.29 -9.56 -8.40
N GLY A 85 0.33 -10.28 -7.48
CA GLY A 85 1.51 -9.84 -6.74
C GLY A 85 2.28 -11.05 -6.19
N ASN A 86 2.92 -10.87 -5.04
CA ASN A 86 3.78 -11.87 -4.41
C ASN A 86 3.03 -13.06 -3.77
N GLN A 87 1.70 -13.11 -3.84
CA GLN A 87 0.81 -14.15 -3.28
C GLN A 87 0.94 -14.38 -1.76
N ARG A 88 1.61 -13.51 -1.03
CA ARG A 88 1.72 -13.64 0.43
C ARG A 88 0.37 -13.49 1.13
N ALA A 89 -0.52 -12.66 0.57
CA ALA A 89 -1.87 -12.43 1.07
C ALA A 89 -1.95 -11.93 2.53
N ASP A 90 -0.85 -11.39 3.09
CA ASP A 90 -0.75 -11.05 4.52
C ASP A 90 -1.91 -10.16 4.99
N THR A 91 -2.25 -9.11 4.25
CA THR A 91 -3.39 -8.23 4.57
C THR A 91 -4.71 -9.00 4.67
N PHE A 92 -4.99 -9.92 3.73
CA PHE A 92 -6.22 -10.71 3.73
C PHE A 92 -6.26 -11.68 4.90
N LEU A 93 -5.16 -12.39 5.15
CA LEU A 93 -5.05 -13.33 6.26
C LEU A 93 -5.21 -12.61 7.61
N ASN A 94 -4.55 -11.47 7.77
CA ASN A 94 -4.68 -10.65 8.98
C ASN A 94 -6.14 -10.21 9.21
N VAL A 95 -6.84 -9.78 8.16
CA VAL A 95 -8.24 -9.33 8.25
C VAL A 95 -9.20 -10.43 8.66
N LEU A 96 -8.92 -11.68 8.30
CA LEU A 96 -9.73 -12.82 8.78
C LEU A 96 -9.60 -13.04 10.29
N GLU A 97 -8.45 -12.68 10.88
CA GLU A 97 -8.19 -12.81 12.32
C GLU A 97 -8.56 -11.53 13.09
N ASN A 98 -8.25 -10.37 12.52
CA ASN A 98 -8.48 -9.06 13.10
C ASN A 98 -8.88 -8.06 12.00
N PRO A 99 -10.14 -7.60 11.97
CA PRO A 99 -10.64 -6.79 10.88
C PRO A 99 -10.13 -5.34 10.86
N ASN A 100 -9.39 -4.89 11.86
CA ASN A 100 -8.96 -3.50 11.95
C ASN A 100 -7.89 -3.18 10.91
N VAL A 101 -8.13 -2.14 10.12
CA VAL A 101 -7.22 -1.65 9.08
C VAL A 101 -7.07 -0.14 9.14
N GLY A 102 -5.89 0.34 8.70
CA GLY A 102 -5.63 1.74 8.44
C GLY A 102 -5.18 1.92 6.99
N ILE A 103 -5.59 3.01 6.34
CA ILE A 103 -5.27 3.26 4.94
C ILE A 103 -4.80 4.69 4.75
N LEU A 104 -3.72 4.84 3.98
CA LEU A 104 -3.24 6.12 3.45
C LEU A 104 -3.50 6.18 1.95
N PHE A 105 -4.18 7.23 1.48
CA PHE A 105 -4.37 7.53 0.07
C PHE A 105 -3.40 8.63 -0.34
N ILE A 106 -2.53 8.33 -1.29
CA ILE A 106 -1.48 9.23 -1.77
C ILE A 106 -1.76 9.58 -3.23
N VAL A 107 -2.02 10.86 -3.47
CA VAL A 107 -2.24 11.40 -4.82
C VAL A 107 -0.96 12.12 -5.26
N PRO A 108 -0.34 11.75 -6.39
CA PRO A 108 0.89 12.39 -6.87
C PRO A 108 0.75 13.90 -6.97
N LYS A 109 1.82 14.62 -6.64
CA LYS A 109 1.90 16.09 -6.61
C LYS A 109 1.01 16.77 -5.55
N ARG A 110 0.21 15.99 -4.78
CA ARG A 110 -0.54 16.54 -3.63
C ARG A 110 0.29 16.38 -2.36
N ARG A 111 0.31 17.41 -1.55
CA ARG A 111 1.07 17.43 -0.28
C ARG A 111 0.28 16.76 0.85
N GLU A 112 -1.04 16.90 0.82
CA GLU A 112 -1.96 16.28 1.76
C GLU A 112 -2.17 14.81 1.41
N VAL A 113 -2.61 14.02 2.39
CA VAL A 113 -3.07 12.65 2.19
C VAL A 113 -4.42 12.46 2.88
N VAL A 114 -5.26 11.57 2.36
CA VAL A 114 -6.45 11.11 3.07
C VAL A 114 -6.07 9.90 3.92
N ARG A 115 -6.48 9.91 5.18
CA ARG A 115 -6.35 8.79 6.11
C ARG A 115 -7.73 8.21 6.39
N LEU A 116 -7.79 6.91 6.32
CA LEU A 116 -8.96 6.13 6.66
C LEU A 116 -8.59 5.08 7.70
N ALA A 117 -9.50 4.82 8.62
CA ALA A 117 -9.45 3.65 9.48
C ALA A 117 -10.82 3.02 9.57
N GLY A 118 -10.87 1.70 9.72
CA GLY A 118 -12.12 0.98 9.77
C GLY A 118 -11.94 -0.51 9.96
N LYS A 119 -13.02 -1.25 9.70
CA LYS A 119 -13.03 -2.70 9.72
C LYS A 119 -13.14 -3.26 8.31
N ALA A 120 -12.29 -4.21 8.00
CA ALA A 120 -12.27 -4.85 6.70
C ALA A 120 -12.81 -6.28 6.74
N SER A 121 -13.26 -6.74 5.58
CA SER A 121 -13.59 -8.13 5.28
C SER A 121 -13.12 -8.47 3.87
N VAL A 122 -12.97 -9.77 3.59
CA VAL A 122 -12.57 -10.25 2.27
C VAL A 122 -13.82 -10.64 1.48
N ALA A 123 -13.94 -10.14 0.27
CA ALA A 123 -15.07 -10.41 -0.62
C ALA A 123 -14.63 -11.14 -1.88
N GLY A 124 -15.44 -12.11 -2.30
CA GLY A 124 -15.31 -12.87 -3.54
C GLY A 124 -16.54 -12.76 -4.45
N ASP A 125 -17.40 -11.75 -4.24
CA ASP A 125 -18.66 -11.58 -4.96
C ASP A 125 -18.42 -11.25 -6.44
N PRO A 126 -18.85 -12.07 -7.39
CA PRO A 126 -18.56 -11.89 -8.81
C PRO A 126 -19.03 -10.55 -9.36
N GLU A 127 -20.20 -10.07 -8.94
CA GLU A 127 -20.77 -8.80 -9.38
C GLU A 127 -19.95 -7.60 -8.90
N LEU A 128 -19.46 -7.63 -7.66
CA LEU A 128 -18.56 -6.64 -7.12
C LEU A 128 -17.22 -6.65 -7.85
N LEU A 129 -16.65 -7.84 -8.01
CA LEU A 129 -15.34 -8.02 -8.64
C LEU A 129 -15.37 -7.57 -10.11
N ALA A 130 -16.47 -7.80 -10.82
CA ALA A 130 -16.66 -7.35 -12.20
C ALA A 130 -16.57 -5.82 -12.33
N GLN A 131 -17.04 -5.04 -11.34
CA GLN A 131 -16.95 -3.58 -11.34
C GLN A 131 -15.52 -3.06 -11.19
N MET A 132 -14.60 -3.90 -10.72
CA MET A 132 -13.18 -3.59 -10.56
C MET A 132 -12.31 -4.23 -11.64
N ALA A 133 -12.94 -4.71 -12.73
CA ALA A 133 -12.21 -5.30 -13.84
C ALA A 133 -11.34 -4.25 -14.55
N VAL A 134 -10.14 -4.68 -14.96
CA VAL A 134 -9.22 -3.91 -15.79
C VAL A 134 -8.95 -4.74 -17.05
N ASN A 135 -9.08 -4.11 -18.23
CA ASN A 135 -8.95 -4.78 -19.52
C ASN A 135 -9.83 -6.06 -19.64
N GLY A 136 -11.06 -5.99 -19.11
CA GLY A 136 -12.01 -7.10 -19.13
C GLY A 136 -11.76 -8.19 -18.09
N LYS A 137 -10.80 -8.02 -17.18
CA LYS A 137 -10.42 -9.03 -16.18
C LYS A 137 -10.72 -8.55 -14.77
N ALA A 138 -11.61 -9.27 -14.12
CA ALA A 138 -11.95 -9.03 -12.73
C ALA A 138 -10.85 -9.53 -11.79
N PRO A 139 -10.60 -8.85 -10.65
CA PRO A 139 -9.77 -9.42 -9.59
C PRO A 139 -10.41 -10.69 -9.01
N ARG A 140 -9.62 -11.51 -8.33
CA ARG A 140 -10.12 -12.73 -7.66
C ARG A 140 -10.75 -12.44 -6.31
N LEU A 141 -10.25 -11.42 -5.63
CA LEU A 141 -10.68 -11.00 -4.29
C LEU A 141 -10.74 -9.47 -4.23
N ALA A 142 -11.51 -8.97 -3.28
CA ALA A 142 -11.49 -7.58 -2.89
C ALA A 142 -11.46 -7.44 -1.36
N LEU A 143 -10.81 -6.40 -0.89
CA LEU A 143 -10.91 -5.97 0.50
C LEU A 143 -12.05 -4.97 0.59
N LEU A 144 -13.13 -5.32 1.30
CA LEU A 144 -14.20 -4.40 1.68
C LEU A 144 -13.80 -3.72 2.97
N VAL A 145 -13.90 -2.40 3.03
CA VAL A 145 -13.58 -1.64 4.24
C VAL A 145 -14.78 -0.81 4.66
N HIS A 146 -15.31 -1.11 5.83
CA HIS A 146 -16.31 -0.27 6.50
C HIS A 146 -15.58 0.83 7.27
N VAL A 147 -15.75 2.06 6.82
CA VAL A 147 -15.05 3.24 7.32
C VAL A 147 -15.61 3.69 8.66
N GLN A 148 -14.75 3.86 9.63
CA GLN A 148 -15.07 4.37 10.97
C GLN A 148 -14.44 5.74 11.23
N GLN A 149 -13.36 6.07 10.50
CA GLN A 149 -12.71 7.37 10.55
C GLN A 149 -12.18 7.74 9.17
N ALA A 150 -12.38 8.99 8.78
CA ALA A 150 -11.80 9.60 7.61
C ALA A 150 -11.37 11.04 7.90
N PHE A 151 -10.22 11.45 7.43
CA PHE A 151 -9.77 12.84 7.52
C PHE A 151 -8.57 13.13 6.64
N PHE A 152 -8.42 14.41 6.29
CA PHE A 152 -7.23 14.91 5.62
C PHE A 152 -6.08 15.12 6.61
N HIS A 153 -4.94 14.56 6.28
CA HIS A 153 -3.69 14.82 7.00
C HIS A 153 -2.88 15.89 6.28
N CYS A 154 -2.29 16.82 7.05
CA CYS A 154 -1.57 17.96 6.49
C CYS A 154 -0.31 17.53 5.72
N GLY A 155 0.05 18.34 4.72
CA GLY A 155 1.18 18.09 3.84
C GLY A 155 2.58 18.38 4.40
N LYS A 156 2.73 18.67 5.70
CA LYS A 156 4.02 19.08 6.27
C LYS A 156 5.14 18.05 6.10
N SER A 157 4.82 16.75 6.16
CA SER A 157 5.78 15.67 5.93
C SER A 157 6.26 15.66 4.49
N MET A 158 5.34 15.74 3.53
CA MET A 158 5.65 15.76 2.09
C MET A 158 6.48 17.00 1.71
N ILE A 159 6.19 18.15 2.33
CA ILE A 159 6.97 19.39 2.11
C ILE A 159 8.39 19.24 2.65
N ARG A 160 8.54 18.75 3.90
CA ARG A 160 9.87 18.62 4.51
C ARG A 160 10.76 17.58 3.87
N SER A 161 10.16 16.52 3.29
CA SER A 161 10.90 15.46 2.61
C SER A 161 11.25 15.81 1.17
N GLY A 162 10.71 16.90 0.60
CA GLY A 162 10.83 17.15 -0.84
C GLY A 162 10.20 16.07 -1.71
N MET A 163 9.20 15.32 -1.19
CA MET A 163 8.66 14.10 -1.83
C MET A 163 8.26 14.30 -3.30
N TRP A 164 7.80 15.51 -3.65
CA TRP A 164 7.37 15.86 -5.01
C TRP A 164 8.28 16.92 -5.66
N ASP A 165 9.50 17.03 -5.19
CA ASP A 165 10.49 18.00 -5.69
C ASP A 165 11.76 17.26 -6.11
N PRO A 166 11.88 16.88 -7.41
CA PRO A 166 13.01 16.12 -7.92
C PRO A 166 14.38 16.77 -7.62
N ASP A 167 14.43 18.11 -7.53
CA ASP A 167 15.68 18.84 -7.26
C ASP A 167 16.20 18.63 -5.83
N GLN A 168 15.36 18.09 -4.94
CA GLN A 168 15.72 17.78 -3.55
C GLN A 168 15.98 16.28 -3.33
N TRP A 169 15.85 15.46 -4.34
CA TRP A 169 16.06 14.02 -4.17
C TRP A 169 17.54 13.69 -4.03
N ALA A 170 17.84 12.80 -3.10
CA ALA A 170 19.20 12.25 -2.97
C ALA A 170 19.51 11.36 -4.17
N SER A 171 20.81 11.24 -4.52
CA SER A 171 21.23 10.22 -5.48
C SER A 171 20.84 8.83 -5.01
N ILE A 172 20.43 7.99 -5.94
CA ILE A 172 20.18 6.56 -5.73
C ILE A 172 21.43 5.71 -5.94
N ASP A 173 22.56 6.33 -6.31
CA ASP A 173 23.82 5.62 -6.53
C ASP A 173 24.22 4.83 -5.27
N GLY A 174 24.59 3.58 -5.48
CA GLY A 174 24.99 2.68 -4.40
C GLY A 174 23.83 2.06 -3.61
N LEU A 175 22.57 2.32 -3.96
CA LEU A 175 21.46 1.54 -3.42
C LEU A 175 21.51 0.11 -3.99
N PRO A 176 21.36 -0.92 -3.14
CA PRO A 176 21.28 -2.29 -3.63
C PRO A 176 20.00 -2.47 -4.46
N SER A 177 20.08 -3.24 -5.54
CA SER A 177 18.88 -3.63 -6.26
C SER A 177 17.97 -4.50 -5.39
N TYR A 178 16.67 -4.53 -5.71
CA TYR A 178 15.72 -5.43 -5.05
C TYR A 178 16.16 -6.90 -5.15
N ALA A 179 16.68 -7.32 -6.31
CA ALA A 179 17.19 -8.66 -6.54
C ALA A 179 18.38 -9.01 -5.63
N GLN A 180 19.32 -8.07 -5.46
CA GLN A 180 20.45 -8.27 -4.55
C GLN A 180 19.96 -8.39 -3.11
N ALA A 181 19.05 -7.50 -2.67
CA ALA A 181 18.49 -7.57 -1.33
C ALA A 181 17.75 -8.89 -1.07
N MET A 182 16.94 -9.37 -2.02
CA MET A 182 16.29 -10.68 -1.92
C MET A 182 17.27 -11.83 -1.77
N LYS A 183 18.32 -11.83 -2.58
CA LYS A 183 19.38 -12.87 -2.52
C LYS A 183 20.06 -12.90 -1.15
N ASP A 184 20.44 -11.73 -0.66
CA ASP A 184 21.18 -11.62 0.60
C ASP A 184 20.30 -11.95 1.82
N HIS A 185 19.04 -11.45 1.83
CA HIS A 185 18.08 -11.76 2.91
C HIS A 185 17.68 -13.25 2.94
N GLY A 186 17.60 -13.88 1.77
CA GLY A 186 17.31 -15.31 1.66
C GLY A 186 18.52 -16.20 1.84
N GLU A 187 19.73 -15.64 2.03
CA GLU A 187 21.00 -16.38 2.11
C GLU A 187 21.17 -17.35 0.90
N LEU A 188 20.66 -16.93 -0.26
CA LEU A 188 20.61 -17.78 -1.45
C LEU A 188 21.95 -17.77 -2.21
N THR A 189 22.38 -18.95 -2.65
CA THR A 189 23.43 -19.02 -3.67
C THR A 189 22.94 -18.44 -5.00
N THR A 190 23.86 -18.06 -5.88
CA THR A 190 23.49 -17.49 -7.20
C THR A 190 22.60 -18.46 -8.01
N SER A 191 22.85 -19.80 -7.94
CA SER A 191 22.02 -20.75 -8.65
C SER A 191 20.62 -20.88 -8.06
N GLN A 192 20.49 -20.97 -6.72
CA GLN A 192 19.21 -21.00 -6.02
C GLN A 192 18.38 -19.73 -6.29
N PHE A 193 19.04 -18.57 -6.32
CA PHE A 193 18.36 -17.32 -6.64
C PHE A 193 17.84 -17.31 -8.07
N LYS A 194 18.64 -17.79 -9.05
CA LYS A 194 18.21 -17.91 -10.45
C LYS A 194 17.02 -18.86 -10.59
N GLU A 195 17.05 -20.05 -9.98
CA GLU A 195 15.94 -20.98 -9.95
C GLU A 195 14.66 -20.38 -9.35
N SER A 196 14.83 -19.58 -8.26
CA SER A 196 13.71 -18.87 -7.64
C SER A 196 13.08 -17.83 -8.58
N LEU A 197 13.90 -17.08 -9.33
CA LEU A 197 13.42 -16.11 -10.32
C LEU A 197 12.69 -16.79 -11.48
N GLU A 198 13.23 -17.88 -12.01
CA GLU A 198 12.60 -18.68 -13.08
C GLU A 198 11.25 -19.26 -12.63
N SER A 199 11.19 -19.74 -11.39
CA SER A 199 9.95 -20.23 -10.78
C SER A 199 8.90 -19.14 -10.60
N LEU A 200 9.31 -17.93 -10.13
CA LEU A 200 8.44 -16.78 -10.02
C LEU A 200 7.93 -16.32 -11.38
N GLN A 201 8.79 -16.29 -12.38
CA GLN A 201 8.41 -15.93 -13.75
C GLN A 201 7.40 -16.91 -14.32
N ALA A 202 7.61 -18.22 -14.19
CA ALA A 202 6.67 -19.26 -14.63
C ALA A 202 5.31 -19.14 -13.91
N LEU A 203 5.32 -18.73 -12.62
CA LEU A 203 4.11 -18.48 -11.84
C LEU A 203 3.34 -17.25 -12.38
N VAL A 204 4.03 -16.16 -12.69
CA VAL A 204 3.44 -14.94 -13.28
C VAL A 204 2.86 -15.26 -14.65
N GLU A 205 3.59 -15.95 -15.52
CA GLU A 205 3.14 -16.34 -16.86
C GLU A 205 1.90 -17.24 -16.81
N ARG A 206 1.86 -18.22 -15.91
CA ARG A 206 0.69 -19.08 -15.69
C ARG A 206 -0.51 -18.28 -15.23
N ASN A 207 -0.32 -17.37 -14.28
CA ASN A 207 -1.39 -16.50 -13.79
C ASN A 207 -1.87 -15.50 -14.84
N GLU A 208 -0.99 -15.01 -15.72
CA GLU A 208 -1.36 -14.15 -16.85
C GLU A 208 -2.22 -14.90 -17.88
N THR A 209 -1.97 -16.18 -18.11
CA THR A 209 -2.77 -17.01 -19.04
C THR A 209 -4.13 -17.37 -18.45
N GLU A 210 -4.19 -17.70 -17.16
CA GLU A 210 -5.43 -18.06 -16.46
C GLU A 210 -6.25 -16.83 -16.05
N THR A 211 -5.59 -15.73 -15.70
CA THR A 211 -6.20 -14.48 -15.30
C THR A 211 -5.36 -13.33 -15.86
N PRO A 212 -5.46 -13.02 -17.14
CA PRO A 212 -4.63 -12.00 -17.76
C PRO A 212 -4.88 -10.63 -17.11
N VAL A 213 -4.01 -10.23 -16.21
CA VAL A 213 -3.95 -8.90 -15.59
C VAL A 213 -3.00 -8.06 -16.43
N LEU A 214 -3.26 -6.76 -16.52
CA LEU A 214 -2.44 -5.71 -17.10
C LEU A 214 -1.06 -6.21 -17.56
N THR A 215 -0.93 -6.50 -18.84
CA THR A 215 0.37 -6.45 -19.50
C THR A 215 0.81 -4.98 -19.47
N LEU A 216 1.44 -4.57 -18.39
CA LEU A 216 2.37 -3.48 -18.48
C LEU A 216 3.55 -4.05 -19.27
N PRO A 217 3.84 -3.53 -20.47
CA PRO A 217 4.90 -4.09 -21.33
C PRO A 217 6.26 -4.19 -20.64
N ASN A 218 6.42 -3.50 -19.52
CA ASN A 218 7.65 -3.26 -18.81
C ASN A 218 7.86 -4.14 -17.56
N LEU A 219 6.82 -4.78 -16.98
CA LEU A 219 7.03 -5.65 -15.81
C LEU A 219 7.91 -6.87 -16.12
N ARG A 220 7.91 -7.32 -17.37
CA ARG A 220 8.78 -8.42 -17.83
C ARG A 220 10.25 -8.06 -17.85
N SER A 221 10.58 -6.87 -18.34
CA SER A 221 11.95 -6.38 -18.39
C SER A 221 12.42 -5.94 -16.99
N GLU A 222 11.59 -5.24 -16.23
CA GLU A 222 11.98 -4.71 -14.92
C GLU A 222 12.39 -5.78 -13.91
N PHE A 223 11.70 -6.94 -13.86
CA PHE A 223 12.11 -8.03 -12.97
C PHE A 223 13.36 -8.76 -13.43
N LEU A 224 13.53 -8.95 -14.74
CA LEU A 224 14.70 -9.64 -15.31
C LEU A 224 15.88 -8.68 -15.48
N ASP A 225 15.64 -7.46 -15.89
CA ASP A 225 16.68 -6.45 -16.11
C ASP A 225 17.21 -5.93 -14.76
N SER A 226 16.35 -5.85 -13.71
CA SER A 226 16.80 -5.56 -12.33
C SER A 226 17.66 -6.68 -11.72
N ALA A 227 17.52 -7.90 -12.20
CA ALA A 227 18.39 -9.02 -11.79
C ALA A 227 19.73 -9.04 -12.56
N LEU A 228 19.82 -8.37 -13.71
CA LEU A 228 20.95 -8.40 -14.65
C LEU A 228 21.52 -7.02 -14.99
N GLY A 229 20.86 -5.92 -14.65
CA GLY A 229 21.26 -4.53 -14.94
C GLY A 229 20.63 -3.53 -13.96
N ASP A 230 20.94 -2.24 -14.10
CA ASP A 230 20.44 -1.17 -13.25
C ASP A 230 18.94 -0.94 -13.48
N PRO A 231 18.05 -1.16 -12.47
CA PRO A 231 16.61 -1.03 -12.63
C PRO A 231 16.11 0.44 -12.71
N TYR A 232 16.98 1.43 -12.60
CA TYR A 232 16.62 2.84 -12.46
C TYR A 232 16.90 3.70 -13.70
N GLU A 233 17.34 3.13 -14.82
CA GLU A 233 17.52 3.88 -16.07
C GLU A 233 16.21 4.22 -16.83
N ILE A 234 15.02 3.97 -16.24
CA ILE A 234 13.74 4.20 -16.90
C ILE A 234 12.97 5.34 -16.20
N PHE A 235 13.57 6.54 -16.13
CA PHE A 235 12.80 7.78 -15.93
C PHE A 235 13.48 8.96 -16.59
#